data_4fea3f176d0c2f41430f3c79c5efa436
#
_entry.id   4fea3f176d0c2f41430f3c79c5efa436
#
_cell.length_a   1.000
_cell.length_b   1.000
_cell.length_c   1.000
_cell.angle_alpha   90.00
_cell.angle_beta   90.00
_cell.angle_gamma   90.00
#
_symmetry.space_group_name_H-M   'P 1'
#
loop_
_entity.id
_entity.type
_entity.pdbx_description
1 polymer ?
#
loop_
_entity_poly.entity_id
_entity_poly.type
_entity_poly.pdbx_seq_one_letter_code
_entity_poly.pdbx_strand_id
1 'polypeptide(L)'
;MSQTTQSKPTQGRPGQGSRPVQYGGGRPGQGRPGQTNRRPRREPEPEIWVPKTTLGHKVASGEISSIEEIIEAGLRIQEAGIIKKLLPDLKSEVIDVGIIQKMTSNGQSTRFKAIVAAGNGNGYLGVGQGKSKQMRIAIEKATNQAFLNVSPIKLGCGSWECRCDQKHSVPFKIRGKGGSVTIEIIPAPRGLGLVAGGKIKRLLELAGLKDAWTTAKGSTPTMNSTSKAILECLRQTFSQG
;
A
#
# COMPACT_ATOMS: atom_id res chain seq x y z
N MET A 1 39.42 -62.57 25.35
CA MET A 1 40.37 -61.87 26.23
C MET A 1 39.90 -60.42 26.35
N SER A 2 39.23 -60.13 27.44
CA SER A 2 38.60 -58.87 27.75
C SER A 2 39.53 -58.03 28.59
N GLN A 3 39.85 -56.80 28.17
CA GLN A 3 40.54 -55.85 29.07
C GLN A 3 39.60 -54.70 29.41
N THR A 4 39.23 -54.72 30.66
CA THR A 4 38.44 -53.69 31.36
C THR A 4 39.37 -52.58 31.78
N THR A 5 39.24 -51.37 31.26
CA THR A 5 39.96 -50.19 31.74
C THR A 5 39.12 -49.45 32.80
N GLN A 6 39.61 -49.47 34.02
CA GLN A 6 39.06 -48.76 35.19
C GLN A 6 39.43 -47.27 35.10
N SER A 7 38.43 -46.41 35.22
CA SER A 7 38.57 -44.95 35.33
C SER A 7 38.74 -44.57 36.84
N LYS A 8 39.76 -43.76 37.15
CA LYS A 8 40.04 -43.21 38.46
C LYS A 8 39.05 -42.14 38.87
N PRO A 9 38.66 -42.03 40.15
CA PRO A 9 37.81 -40.93 40.64
C PRO A 9 38.60 -39.65 40.86
N THR A 10 38.09 -38.53 40.35
CA THR A 10 38.63 -37.17 40.52
C THR A 10 38.19 -36.63 41.88
N GLN A 11 39.17 -36.23 42.70
CA GLN A 11 38.94 -35.61 44.02
C GLN A 11 38.33 -34.21 43.86
N GLY A 12 37.23 -33.96 44.58
CA GLY A 12 36.55 -32.69 44.67
C GLY A 12 37.36 -31.65 45.50
N ARG A 13 37.42 -30.43 44.99
CA ARG A 13 37.92 -29.25 45.73
C ARG A 13 36.88 -28.76 46.74
N PRO A 14 37.30 -28.31 47.95
CA PRO A 14 36.39 -27.78 48.96
C PRO A 14 35.83 -26.40 48.52
N GLY A 15 34.54 -26.21 48.74
CA GLY A 15 33.80 -25.00 48.43
C GLY A 15 34.25 -23.80 49.24
N GLN A 16 34.46 -22.67 48.58
CA GLN A 16 34.60 -21.36 49.20
C GLN A 16 33.20 -20.81 49.52
N GLY A 17 33.03 -20.41 50.77
CA GLY A 17 31.78 -19.94 51.35
C GLY A 17 31.21 -18.70 50.66
N SER A 18 29.94 -18.77 50.41
CA SER A 18 29.09 -17.68 49.92
C SER A 18 28.97 -16.58 50.97
N ARG A 19 29.42 -15.35 50.64
CA ARG A 19 29.18 -14.15 51.46
C ARG A 19 27.67 -13.77 51.35
N PRO A 20 27.01 -13.41 52.48
CA PRO A 20 25.64 -12.95 52.42
C PRO A 20 25.54 -11.57 51.73
N VAL A 21 24.69 -11.47 50.71
CA VAL A 21 24.36 -10.21 50.06
C VAL A 21 23.44 -9.42 50.98
N GLN A 22 23.92 -8.29 51.51
CA GLN A 22 23.10 -7.33 52.25
C GLN A 22 22.18 -6.62 51.26
N TYR A 23 20.87 -6.84 51.39
CA TYR A 23 19.85 -6.03 50.72
C TYR A 23 19.84 -4.63 51.36
N GLY A 24 20.48 -3.66 50.69
CA GLY A 24 20.34 -2.24 51.00
C GLY A 24 18.92 -1.78 50.65
N GLY A 25 18.18 -1.34 51.70
CA GLY A 25 16.85 -0.77 51.56
C GLY A 25 16.87 0.47 50.62
N GLY A 26 16.37 0.30 49.45
CA GLY A 26 16.15 1.41 48.49
C GLY A 26 15.01 2.31 48.98
N ARG A 27 15.31 3.60 49.18
CA ARG A 27 14.32 4.64 49.46
C ARG A 27 13.31 4.67 48.29
N PRO A 28 11.98 4.84 48.54
CA PRO A 28 11.02 5.03 47.46
C PRO A 28 11.32 6.34 46.75
N GLY A 29 11.86 6.24 45.55
CA GLY A 29 12.06 7.36 44.65
C GLY A 29 10.71 7.96 44.25
N GLN A 30 10.48 9.21 44.66
CA GLN A 30 9.38 10.02 44.15
C GLN A 30 9.53 10.13 42.63
N GLY A 31 8.71 9.37 41.89
CA GLY A 31 8.61 9.44 40.45
C GLY A 31 8.16 10.85 40.03
N ARG A 32 9.07 11.63 39.49
CA ARG A 32 8.70 12.85 38.77
C ARG A 32 7.77 12.44 37.61
N PRO A 33 6.55 13.02 37.46
CA PRO A 33 5.74 12.77 36.31
C PRO A 33 6.52 13.22 35.07
N GLY A 34 6.89 12.25 34.23
CA GLY A 34 7.57 12.49 32.98
C GLY A 34 6.68 13.37 32.10
N GLN A 35 6.98 14.66 32.03
CA GLN A 35 6.45 15.53 31.00
C GLN A 35 6.95 14.98 29.68
N THR A 36 6.10 14.20 29.01
CA THR A 36 6.32 13.82 27.61
C THR A 36 6.21 15.12 26.80
N ASN A 37 7.36 15.73 26.54
CA ASN A 37 7.51 16.85 25.62
C ASN A 37 7.22 16.32 24.20
N ARG A 38 5.96 15.95 23.95
CA ARG A 38 5.47 15.71 22.60
C ARG A 38 5.44 17.09 21.93
N ARG A 39 6.52 17.41 21.22
CA ARG A 39 6.51 18.57 20.32
C ARG A 39 5.24 18.49 19.49
N PRO A 40 4.43 19.57 19.43
CA PRO A 40 3.24 19.56 18.61
C PRO A 40 3.65 19.14 17.19
N ARG A 41 2.90 18.18 16.64
CA ARG A 41 3.10 17.72 15.28
C ARG A 41 2.86 18.93 14.39
N ARG A 42 3.94 19.52 13.86
CA ARG A 42 3.81 20.60 12.88
C ARG A 42 2.92 20.08 11.78
N GLU A 43 1.78 20.71 11.60
CA GLU A 43 0.92 20.48 10.44
C GLU A 43 1.78 20.78 9.22
N PRO A 44 1.80 19.92 8.21
CA PRO A 44 2.55 20.18 7.00
C PRO A 44 2.01 21.48 6.41
N GLU A 45 2.86 22.48 6.30
CA GLU A 45 2.51 23.70 5.58
C GLU A 45 2.05 23.32 4.17
N PRO A 46 0.98 23.93 3.64
CA PRO A 46 0.50 23.61 2.31
C PRO A 46 1.63 23.88 1.30
N GLU A 47 2.21 22.81 0.75
CA GLU A 47 3.24 22.93 -0.29
C GLU A 47 2.62 23.63 -1.49
N ILE A 48 3.02 24.88 -1.74
CA ILE A 48 2.61 25.63 -2.93
C ILE A 48 3.22 24.91 -4.14
N TRP A 49 2.36 24.21 -4.90
CA TRP A 49 2.80 23.52 -6.10
C TRP A 49 3.15 24.53 -7.19
N VAL A 50 4.39 24.48 -7.68
CA VAL A 50 4.86 25.26 -8.83
C VAL A 50 4.89 24.35 -10.05
N PRO A 51 4.11 24.63 -11.10
CA PRO A 51 4.06 23.81 -12.32
C PRO A 51 5.40 23.89 -13.07
N LYS A 52 5.86 22.74 -13.59
CA LYS A 52 7.09 22.63 -14.39
C LYS A 52 6.82 22.23 -15.83
N THR A 53 5.70 21.56 -16.08
CA THR A 53 5.31 21.05 -17.38
C THR A 53 4.30 22.00 -18.07
N THR A 54 4.24 21.95 -19.39
CA THR A 54 3.25 22.71 -20.17
C THR A 54 1.82 22.40 -19.74
N LEU A 55 1.53 21.13 -19.43
CA LEU A 55 0.26 20.68 -18.92
C LEU A 55 -0.01 21.24 -17.51
N GLY A 56 1.03 21.28 -16.65
CA GLY A 56 0.95 21.87 -15.33
C GLY A 56 0.61 23.36 -15.39
N HIS A 57 1.19 24.12 -16.33
CA HIS A 57 0.87 25.54 -16.53
C HIS A 57 -0.58 25.74 -16.98
N LYS A 58 -1.11 24.92 -17.92
CA LYS A 58 -2.50 24.98 -18.36
C LYS A 58 -3.51 24.67 -17.25
N VAL A 59 -3.19 23.70 -16.38
CA VAL A 59 -4.01 23.41 -15.20
C VAL A 59 -3.89 24.50 -14.12
N ALA A 60 -2.72 25.15 -14.00
CA ALA A 60 -2.52 26.27 -13.09
C ALA A 60 -3.28 27.52 -13.53
N SER A 61 -3.31 27.82 -14.84
CA SER A 61 -4.07 28.93 -15.45
C SER A 61 -5.58 28.70 -15.46
N GLY A 62 -6.04 27.43 -15.30
CA GLY A 62 -7.45 27.09 -15.29
C GLY A 62 -8.04 26.79 -16.68
N GLU A 63 -7.20 26.66 -17.71
CA GLU A 63 -7.63 26.26 -19.07
C GLU A 63 -8.21 24.85 -19.09
N ILE A 64 -7.69 23.95 -18.23
CA ILE A 64 -8.14 22.57 -18.07
C ILE A 64 -8.69 22.44 -16.65
N SER A 65 -9.99 22.16 -16.55
CA SER A 65 -10.70 22.02 -15.27
C SER A 65 -11.03 20.58 -14.91
N SER A 66 -11.08 19.67 -15.89
CA SER A 66 -11.43 18.28 -15.66
C SER A 66 -10.29 17.32 -16.03
N ILE A 67 -10.24 16.17 -15.32
CA ILE A 67 -9.28 15.12 -15.62
C ILE A 67 -9.67 14.36 -16.91
N GLU A 68 -10.96 14.37 -17.26
CA GLU A 68 -11.50 13.71 -18.45
C GLU A 68 -10.94 14.34 -19.70
N GLU A 69 -10.85 15.67 -19.78
CA GLU A 69 -10.22 16.39 -20.90
C GLU A 69 -8.76 15.98 -21.13
N ILE A 70 -8.01 15.73 -20.04
CA ILE A 70 -6.60 15.29 -20.14
C ILE A 70 -6.52 13.86 -20.72
N ILE A 71 -7.46 13.00 -20.31
CA ILE A 71 -7.49 11.59 -20.73
C ILE A 71 -7.97 11.49 -22.18
N GLU A 72 -9.00 12.25 -22.58
CA GLU A 72 -9.51 12.32 -23.97
C GLU A 72 -8.46 12.89 -24.93
N ALA A 73 -7.71 13.90 -24.49
CA ALA A 73 -6.59 14.44 -25.26
C ALA A 73 -5.37 13.50 -25.29
N GLY A 74 -5.38 12.37 -24.59
CA GLY A 74 -4.28 11.40 -24.53
C GLY A 74 -3.02 11.95 -23.89
N LEU A 75 -3.10 13.01 -23.08
CA LEU A 75 -1.94 13.66 -22.47
C LEU A 75 -1.48 12.90 -21.25
N ARG A 76 -0.17 12.67 -21.16
CA ARG A 76 0.41 11.97 -20.01
C ARG A 76 0.66 12.92 -18.84
N ILE A 77 0.11 12.58 -17.68
CA ILE A 77 0.33 13.32 -16.43
C ILE A 77 1.73 13.01 -15.90
N GLN A 78 2.56 14.03 -15.72
CA GLN A 78 3.94 13.92 -15.24
C GLN A 78 4.14 14.51 -13.84
N GLU A 79 3.18 15.30 -13.34
CA GLU A 79 3.24 15.95 -12.04
C GLU A 79 2.09 15.51 -11.14
N ALA A 80 2.42 15.06 -9.92
CA ALA A 80 1.42 14.68 -8.92
C ALA A 80 0.56 15.87 -8.44
N GLY A 81 1.09 17.09 -8.55
CA GLY A 81 0.39 18.34 -8.20
C GLY A 81 -0.85 18.58 -9.05
N ILE A 82 -0.84 18.19 -10.33
CA ILE A 82 -1.99 18.28 -11.24
C ILE A 82 -3.18 17.51 -10.67
N ILE A 83 -2.95 16.26 -10.28
CA ILE A 83 -4.01 15.39 -9.74
C ILE A 83 -4.53 15.91 -8.41
N LYS A 84 -3.64 16.40 -7.52
CA LYS A 84 -4.06 17.00 -6.24
C LYS A 84 -4.95 18.22 -6.43
N LYS A 85 -4.74 19.01 -7.50
CA LYS A 85 -5.55 20.17 -7.82
C LYS A 85 -6.91 19.80 -8.46
N LEU A 86 -6.91 18.84 -9.40
CA LEU A 86 -8.10 18.41 -10.12
C LEU A 86 -9.01 17.48 -9.30
N LEU A 87 -8.41 16.63 -8.44
CA LEU A 87 -9.15 15.68 -7.60
C LEU A 87 -8.73 15.86 -6.13
N PRO A 88 -9.29 16.83 -5.40
CA PRO A 88 -8.98 17.05 -3.99
C PRO A 88 -9.48 15.90 -3.09
N ASP A 89 -10.52 15.16 -3.51
CA ASP A 89 -11.15 14.08 -2.76
C ASP A 89 -10.40 12.75 -2.81
N LEU A 90 -9.19 12.72 -3.43
CA LEU A 90 -8.40 11.49 -3.50
C LEU A 90 -7.87 11.08 -2.12
N LYS A 91 -8.30 9.89 -1.68
CA LYS A 91 -7.78 9.22 -0.49
C LYS A 91 -6.62 8.30 -0.89
N SER A 92 -5.51 8.37 -0.15
CA SER A 92 -4.39 7.46 -0.33
C SER A 92 -4.32 6.46 0.83
N GLU A 93 -4.25 5.18 0.51
CA GLU A 93 -4.13 4.11 1.48
C GLU A 93 -2.90 3.24 1.20
N VAL A 94 -2.17 2.89 2.27
CA VAL A 94 -1.03 1.98 2.19
C VAL A 94 -1.54 0.54 2.19
N ILE A 95 -1.36 -0.14 1.07
CA ILE A 95 -1.83 -1.52 0.87
C ILE A 95 -0.85 -2.54 1.45
N ASP A 96 0.46 -2.30 1.22
CA ASP A 96 1.50 -3.21 1.68
C ASP A 96 2.83 -2.49 1.89
N VAL A 97 3.56 -2.93 2.93
CA VAL A 97 4.93 -2.48 3.19
C VAL A 97 5.79 -3.70 3.47
N GLY A 98 6.85 -3.85 2.72
CA GLY A 98 7.79 -4.96 2.87
C GLY A 98 9.24 -4.50 2.94
N ILE A 99 10.09 -5.31 3.53
CA ILE A 99 11.53 -5.13 3.58
C ILE A 99 12.15 -5.83 2.37
N ILE A 100 13.05 -5.15 1.68
CA ILE A 100 13.82 -5.70 0.57
C ILE A 100 15.29 -5.65 0.95
N GLN A 101 15.96 -6.79 0.83
CA GLN A 101 17.37 -6.93 1.14
C GLN A 101 18.16 -7.31 -0.11
N LYS A 102 19.36 -6.75 -0.26
CA LYS A 102 20.30 -7.07 -1.32
C LYS A 102 21.69 -7.19 -0.74
N MET A 103 22.38 -8.29 -1.05
CA MET A 103 23.79 -8.44 -0.70
C MET A 103 24.66 -7.55 -1.59
N THR A 104 25.59 -6.84 -0.97
CA THR A 104 26.58 -6.01 -1.63
C THR A 104 27.96 -6.42 -1.12
N SER A 105 29.06 -5.94 -1.76
CA SER A 105 30.43 -6.17 -1.28
C SER A 105 30.67 -5.77 0.18
N ASN A 106 29.94 -4.77 0.67
CA ASN A 106 30.05 -4.25 2.05
C ASN A 106 28.99 -4.83 3.01
N GLY A 107 28.37 -5.97 2.66
CA GLY A 107 27.33 -6.61 3.46
C GLY A 107 25.92 -6.42 2.92
N GLN A 108 24.93 -6.63 3.79
CA GLN A 108 23.52 -6.60 3.44
C GLN A 108 22.95 -5.19 3.45
N SER A 109 22.47 -4.73 2.29
CA SER A 109 21.75 -3.46 2.17
C SER A 109 20.24 -3.68 2.27
N THR A 110 19.61 -3.05 3.28
CA THR A 110 18.17 -3.13 3.54
C THR A 110 17.46 -1.87 3.02
N ARG A 111 16.31 -2.05 2.36
CA ARG A 111 15.40 -0.99 1.92
C ARG A 111 13.96 -1.36 2.20
N PHE A 112 13.11 -0.35 2.35
CA PHE A 112 11.66 -0.51 2.47
C PHE A 112 11.00 -0.32 1.12
N LYS A 113 10.04 -1.17 0.80
CA LYS A 113 9.16 -1.07 -0.36
C LYS A 113 7.74 -0.83 0.14
N ALA A 114 7.12 0.26 -0.29
CA ALA A 114 5.71 0.54 -0.03
C ALA A 114 4.90 0.42 -1.32
N ILE A 115 3.67 -0.06 -1.20
CA ILE A 115 2.65 -0.07 -2.26
C ILE A 115 1.48 0.74 -1.72
N VAL A 116 1.13 1.79 -2.45
CA VAL A 116 0.06 2.72 -2.10
C VAL A 116 -0.96 2.73 -3.21
N ALA A 117 -2.22 2.76 -2.84
CA ALA A 117 -3.33 3.03 -3.74
C ALA A 117 -3.92 4.41 -3.43
N ALA A 118 -4.33 5.11 -4.46
CA ALA A 118 -5.05 6.38 -4.37
C ALA A 118 -6.36 6.26 -5.15
N GLY A 119 -7.48 6.60 -4.52
CA GLY A 119 -8.79 6.55 -5.14
C GLY A 119 -9.77 7.53 -4.50
N ASN A 120 -10.81 7.89 -5.23
CA ASN A 120 -11.87 8.78 -4.72
C ASN A 120 -13.16 8.05 -4.35
N GLY A 121 -13.23 6.72 -4.55
CA GLY A 121 -14.46 5.96 -4.35
C GLY A 121 -15.55 6.20 -5.42
N ASN A 122 -15.26 6.95 -6.48
CA ASN A 122 -16.21 7.36 -7.52
C ASN A 122 -15.70 7.08 -8.94
N GLY A 123 -14.84 6.08 -9.12
CA GLY A 123 -14.38 5.66 -10.44
C GLY A 123 -12.99 6.17 -10.83
N TYR A 124 -12.17 6.56 -9.89
CA TYR A 124 -10.75 6.83 -10.13
C TYR A 124 -9.89 5.98 -9.20
N LEU A 125 -8.90 5.30 -9.77
CA LEU A 125 -7.94 4.52 -9.02
C LEU A 125 -6.55 4.69 -9.61
N GLY A 126 -5.57 4.89 -8.72
CA GLY A 126 -4.15 4.89 -9.06
C GLY A 126 -3.38 3.98 -8.11
N VAL A 127 -2.38 3.29 -8.63
CA VAL A 127 -1.50 2.43 -7.83
C VAL A 127 -0.05 2.83 -8.06
N GLY A 128 0.68 2.99 -6.96
CA GLY A 128 2.09 3.34 -6.99
C GLY A 128 2.94 2.47 -6.07
N GLN A 129 4.21 2.32 -6.41
CA GLN A 129 5.20 1.66 -5.58
C GLN A 129 6.39 2.58 -5.33
N GLY A 130 6.88 2.61 -4.10
CA GLY A 130 8.07 3.38 -3.73
C GLY A 130 9.08 2.50 -3.01
N LYS A 131 10.36 2.78 -3.20
CA LYS A 131 11.46 2.12 -2.49
C LYS A 131 12.39 3.17 -1.91
N SER A 132 12.76 3.04 -0.62
CA SER A 132 13.73 3.92 0.04
C SER A 132 14.44 3.22 1.19
N LYS A 133 15.49 3.84 1.73
CA LYS A 133 16.14 3.42 2.98
C LYS A 133 15.25 3.68 4.19
N GLN A 134 14.42 4.74 4.16
CA GLN A 134 13.45 5.09 5.19
C GLN A 134 12.04 4.77 4.73
N MET A 135 11.22 4.20 5.64
CA MET A 135 9.84 3.81 5.34
C MET A 135 8.96 5.00 4.95
N ARG A 136 9.07 6.13 5.66
CA ARG A 136 8.31 7.35 5.37
C ARG A 136 8.55 7.84 3.94
N ILE A 137 9.81 7.96 3.52
CA ILE A 137 10.17 8.38 2.17
C ILE A 137 9.72 7.36 1.11
N ALA A 138 9.69 6.04 1.45
CA ALA A 138 9.17 5.03 0.55
C ALA A 138 7.67 5.21 0.31
N ILE A 139 6.89 5.52 1.35
CA ILE A 139 5.46 5.80 1.26
C ILE A 139 5.20 7.08 0.45
N GLU A 140 5.91 8.18 0.72
CA GLU A 140 5.79 9.44 -0.04
C GLU A 140 6.05 9.24 -1.54
N LYS A 141 7.12 8.51 -1.88
CA LYS A 141 7.40 8.14 -3.29
C LYS A 141 6.30 7.29 -3.91
N ALA A 142 5.78 6.32 -3.15
CA ALA A 142 4.69 5.46 -3.62
C ALA A 142 3.40 6.26 -3.86
N THR A 143 3.07 7.20 -2.97
CA THR A 143 1.91 8.07 -3.10
C THR A 143 2.01 8.97 -4.33
N ASN A 144 3.17 9.60 -4.55
CA ASN A 144 3.39 10.41 -5.74
C ASN A 144 3.27 9.57 -7.03
N GLN A 145 3.79 8.35 -7.02
CA GLN A 145 3.65 7.43 -8.15
C GLN A 145 2.19 6.95 -8.34
N ALA A 146 1.42 6.78 -7.26
CA ALA A 146 0.01 6.44 -7.34
C ALA A 146 -0.79 7.56 -8.02
N PHE A 147 -0.52 8.81 -7.68
CA PHE A 147 -1.15 9.96 -8.33
C PHE A 147 -0.83 10.05 -9.84
N LEU A 148 0.41 9.76 -10.24
CA LEU A 148 0.79 9.75 -11.66
C LEU A 148 0.11 8.62 -12.47
N ASN A 149 -0.27 7.53 -11.81
CA ASN A 149 -0.89 6.36 -12.43
C ASN A 149 -2.41 6.33 -12.27
N VAL A 150 -3.04 7.44 -11.88
CA VAL A 150 -4.49 7.53 -11.77
C VAL A 150 -5.12 7.26 -13.14
N SER A 151 -6.13 6.41 -13.16
CA SER A 151 -6.91 6.06 -14.33
C SER A 151 -8.41 6.06 -14.02
N PRO A 152 -9.25 6.47 -14.97
CA PRO A 152 -10.68 6.43 -14.83
C PRO A 152 -11.18 4.99 -14.92
N ILE A 153 -12.31 4.74 -14.27
CA ILE A 153 -12.99 3.44 -14.19
C ILE A 153 -14.47 3.69 -14.43
N LYS A 154 -15.08 3.00 -15.38
CA LYS A 154 -16.52 3.00 -15.52
C LYS A 154 -17.14 2.01 -14.55
N LEU A 155 -17.99 2.53 -13.70
CA LEU A 155 -18.82 1.72 -12.79
C LEU A 155 -20.18 1.47 -13.46
N GLY A 156 -20.74 0.30 -13.25
CA GLY A 156 -22.02 -0.09 -13.83
C GLY A 156 -22.70 -1.20 -13.03
N CYS A 157 -23.71 -1.83 -13.63
CA CYS A 157 -24.32 -3.04 -13.15
C CYS A 157 -24.43 -4.03 -14.33
N GLY A 158 -23.47 -4.97 -14.42
CA GLY A 158 -23.44 -6.01 -15.45
C GLY A 158 -23.95 -7.36 -14.97
N SER A 159 -24.56 -7.43 -13.77
CA SER A 159 -25.11 -8.67 -13.23
C SER A 159 -26.48 -8.97 -13.84
N TRP A 160 -26.67 -10.18 -14.35
CA TRP A 160 -27.94 -10.66 -14.88
C TRP A 160 -29.02 -10.85 -13.79
N GLU A 161 -28.60 -11.01 -12.56
CA GLU A 161 -29.49 -11.17 -11.39
C GLU A 161 -30.03 -9.83 -10.88
N CYS A 162 -29.33 -8.73 -11.18
CA CYS A 162 -29.64 -7.40 -10.69
C CYS A 162 -30.32 -6.56 -11.79
N ARG A 163 -31.56 -6.14 -11.58
CA ARG A 163 -32.30 -5.25 -12.47
C ARG A 163 -32.22 -3.79 -12.00
N CYS A 164 -31.03 -3.34 -11.59
CA CYS A 164 -30.84 -1.99 -11.11
C CYS A 164 -29.96 -1.20 -12.08
N ASP A 165 -30.30 0.08 -12.31
CA ASP A 165 -29.49 1.02 -13.14
C ASP A 165 -28.45 1.76 -12.29
N GLN A 166 -28.09 1.22 -11.12
CA GLN A 166 -27.14 1.87 -10.20
C GLN A 166 -25.69 1.44 -10.47
N LYS A 167 -24.78 2.38 -10.35
CA LYS A 167 -23.32 2.17 -10.47
C LYS A 167 -22.76 1.56 -9.18
N HIS A 168 -22.84 0.24 -8.99
CA HIS A 168 -22.34 -0.43 -7.80
C HIS A 168 -21.30 -1.53 -8.08
N SER A 169 -21.16 -1.95 -9.34
CA SER A 169 -20.29 -3.03 -9.75
C SER A 169 -19.55 -2.67 -11.05
N VAL A 170 -19.03 -3.65 -11.75
CA VAL A 170 -18.44 -3.53 -13.08
C VAL A 170 -19.48 -3.80 -14.18
N PRO A 171 -19.39 -3.15 -15.36
CA PRO A 171 -20.37 -3.32 -16.42
C PRO A 171 -20.32 -4.70 -17.08
N PHE A 172 -19.18 -5.35 -17.12
CA PHE A 172 -18.99 -6.68 -17.71
C PHE A 172 -17.85 -7.43 -17.00
N LYS A 173 -17.69 -8.72 -17.28
CA LYS A 173 -16.57 -9.50 -16.77
C LYS A 173 -15.26 -9.00 -17.36
N ILE A 174 -14.34 -8.60 -16.49
CA ILE A 174 -13.03 -8.07 -16.87
C ILE A 174 -11.91 -8.98 -16.35
N ARG A 175 -10.80 -9.01 -17.12
CA ARG A 175 -9.63 -9.81 -16.79
C ARG A 175 -8.37 -9.01 -17.00
N GLY A 176 -7.53 -8.88 -15.96
CA GLY A 176 -6.25 -8.20 -16.03
C GLY A 176 -5.09 -9.09 -15.61
N LYS A 177 -3.92 -8.81 -16.17
CA LYS A 177 -2.69 -9.53 -15.89
C LYS A 177 -1.62 -8.57 -15.38
N GLY A 178 -0.96 -8.97 -14.28
CA GLY A 178 0.18 -8.24 -13.73
C GLY A 178 1.33 -9.20 -13.43
N GLY A 179 2.26 -9.36 -14.37
CA GLY A 179 3.33 -10.37 -14.26
C GLY A 179 2.76 -11.78 -14.29
N SER A 180 2.99 -12.57 -13.23
CA SER A 180 2.46 -13.95 -13.11
C SER A 180 1.04 -14.02 -12.55
N VAL A 181 0.49 -12.90 -12.07
CA VAL A 181 -0.85 -12.85 -11.46
C VAL A 181 -1.87 -12.46 -12.51
N THR A 182 -2.95 -13.23 -12.58
CA THR A 182 -4.14 -12.91 -13.38
C THR A 182 -5.31 -12.76 -12.43
N ILE A 183 -6.06 -11.66 -12.58
CA ILE A 183 -7.26 -11.39 -11.79
C ILE A 183 -8.42 -11.23 -12.74
N GLU A 184 -9.53 -11.86 -12.41
CA GLU A 184 -10.82 -11.71 -13.09
C GLU A 184 -11.78 -11.07 -12.09
N ILE A 185 -12.49 -10.04 -12.51
CA ILE A 185 -13.55 -9.39 -11.74
C ILE A 185 -14.85 -9.63 -12.48
N ILE A 186 -15.84 -10.15 -11.77
CA ILE A 186 -17.13 -10.54 -12.30
C ILE A 186 -18.19 -9.65 -11.62
N PRO A 187 -19.13 -9.08 -12.39
CA PRO A 187 -20.21 -8.28 -11.82
C PRO A 187 -21.07 -9.12 -10.87
N ALA A 188 -21.48 -8.54 -9.76
CA ALA A 188 -22.25 -9.19 -8.71
C ALA A 188 -23.59 -8.46 -8.47
N PRO A 189 -24.63 -9.15 -7.96
CA PRO A 189 -25.88 -8.53 -7.59
C PRO A 189 -25.70 -7.60 -6.39
N ARG A 190 -26.59 -6.62 -6.28
CA ARG A 190 -26.58 -5.63 -5.21
C ARG A 190 -26.74 -6.27 -3.83
N GLY A 191 -25.92 -5.84 -2.88
CA GLY A 191 -25.94 -6.32 -1.50
C GLY A 191 -25.08 -7.53 -1.21
N LEU A 192 -24.40 -8.10 -2.22
CA LEU A 192 -23.45 -9.19 -2.02
C LEU A 192 -22.19 -8.72 -1.28
N GLY A 193 -21.78 -7.48 -1.51
CA GLY A 193 -20.49 -6.97 -1.05
C GLY A 193 -19.31 -7.42 -1.90
N LEU A 194 -18.11 -7.13 -1.47
CA LEU A 194 -16.87 -7.47 -2.18
C LEU A 194 -16.36 -8.84 -1.73
N VAL A 195 -16.40 -9.81 -2.63
CA VAL A 195 -15.82 -11.14 -2.44
C VAL A 195 -14.42 -11.16 -3.02
N ALA A 196 -13.44 -10.79 -2.19
CA ALA A 196 -12.05 -10.64 -2.57
C ALA A 196 -11.10 -10.85 -1.40
N GLY A 197 -9.83 -11.11 -1.66
CA GLY A 197 -8.79 -11.11 -0.62
C GLY A 197 -8.66 -9.74 0.06
N GLY A 198 -8.35 -9.69 1.36
CA GLY A 198 -8.43 -8.47 2.17
C GLY A 198 -7.69 -7.25 1.60
N LYS A 199 -6.50 -7.43 1.00
CA LYS A 199 -5.76 -6.34 0.35
C LYS A 199 -6.39 -5.93 -1.00
N ILE A 200 -6.96 -6.87 -1.74
CA ILE A 200 -7.69 -6.63 -2.99
C ILE A 200 -8.97 -5.87 -2.70
N LYS A 201 -9.68 -6.25 -1.65
CA LYS A 201 -10.92 -5.59 -1.22
C LYS A 201 -10.73 -4.09 -1.00
N ARG A 202 -9.67 -3.68 -0.29
CA ARG A 202 -9.34 -2.26 -0.10
C ARG A 202 -9.12 -1.51 -1.41
N LEU A 203 -8.45 -2.14 -2.40
CA LEU A 203 -8.24 -1.54 -3.72
C LEU A 203 -9.57 -1.32 -4.46
N LEU A 204 -10.50 -2.27 -4.37
CA LEU A 204 -11.81 -2.18 -5.01
C LEU A 204 -12.72 -1.17 -4.30
N GLU A 205 -12.64 -1.07 -2.97
CA GLU A 205 -13.34 -0.03 -2.18
C GLU A 205 -12.86 1.38 -2.56
N LEU A 206 -11.56 1.59 -2.71
CA LEU A 206 -11.00 2.86 -3.18
C LEU A 206 -11.39 3.20 -4.62
N ALA A 207 -11.62 2.21 -5.47
CA ALA A 207 -12.15 2.39 -6.82
C ALA A 207 -13.65 2.76 -6.83
N GLY A 208 -14.37 2.50 -5.75
CA GLY A 208 -15.81 2.77 -5.63
C GLY A 208 -16.72 1.57 -5.92
N LEU A 209 -16.14 0.37 -6.08
CA LEU A 209 -16.91 -0.86 -6.23
C LEU A 209 -17.51 -1.27 -4.89
N LYS A 210 -18.78 -1.62 -4.90
CA LYS A 210 -19.51 -2.11 -3.71
C LYS A 210 -19.75 -3.61 -3.77
N ASP A 211 -20.04 -4.14 -4.95
CA ASP A 211 -20.40 -5.55 -5.17
C ASP A 211 -19.59 -6.12 -6.33
N ALA A 212 -18.77 -7.13 -6.07
CA ALA A 212 -18.03 -7.85 -7.11
C ALA A 212 -17.55 -9.22 -6.61
N TRP A 213 -17.51 -10.20 -7.51
CA TRP A 213 -16.77 -11.43 -7.33
C TRP A 213 -15.38 -11.30 -7.95
N THR A 214 -14.38 -11.85 -7.28
CA THR A 214 -13.01 -11.85 -7.82
C THR A 214 -12.44 -13.26 -7.84
N THR A 215 -11.80 -13.61 -8.95
CA THR A 215 -11.00 -14.82 -9.08
C THR A 215 -9.56 -14.43 -9.36
N ALA A 216 -8.63 -14.97 -8.57
CA ALA A 216 -7.21 -14.68 -8.70
C ALA A 216 -6.42 -15.97 -8.98
N LYS A 217 -5.56 -15.95 -9.99
CA LYS A 217 -4.68 -17.05 -10.37
C LYS A 217 -3.21 -16.59 -10.36
N GLY A 218 -2.31 -17.47 -9.97
CA GLY A 218 -0.88 -17.19 -9.90
C GLY A 218 -0.39 -16.83 -8.50
N SER A 219 0.77 -16.18 -8.41
CA SER A 219 1.40 -15.80 -7.12
C SER A 219 0.77 -14.55 -6.52
N THR A 220 -0.43 -14.68 -5.97
CA THR A 220 -1.20 -13.58 -5.34
C THR A 220 -0.52 -12.89 -4.14
N PRO A 221 0.37 -13.55 -3.35
CA PRO A 221 1.13 -12.88 -2.31
C PRO A 221 2.03 -11.74 -2.83
N THR A 222 2.36 -11.74 -4.12
CA THR A 222 3.14 -10.66 -4.75
C THR A 222 2.27 -9.43 -4.97
N MET A 223 2.09 -8.62 -3.92
CA MET A 223 1.15 -7.48 -3.94
C MET A 223 1.40 -6.45 -5.03
N ASN A 224 2.66 -6.27 -5.46
CA ASN A 224 2.96 -5.37 -6.57
C ASN A 224 2.35 -5.86 -7.90
N SER A 225 2.42 -7.15 -8.18
CA SER A 225 1.83 -7.74 -9.38
C SER A 225 0.31 -7.78 -9.29
N THR A 226 -0.22 -8.13 -8.12
CA THR A 226 -1.65 -8.17 -7.83
C THR A 226 -2.29 -6.79 -7.99
N SER A 227 -1.70 -5.73 -7.41
CA SER A 227 -2.24 -4.37 -7.54
C SER A 227 -2.18 -3.81 -8.96
N LYS A 228 -1.12 -4.14 -9.72
CA LYS A 228 -1.05 -3.81 -11.16
C LYS A 228 -2.08 -4.57 -11.98
N ALA A 229 -2.30 -5.86 -11.70
CA ALA A 229 -3.33 -6.65 -12.37
C ALA A 229 -4.74 -6.07 -12.16
N ILE A 230 -5.05 -5.61 -10.95
CA ILE A 230 -6.33 -4.94 -10.64
C ILE A 230 -6.46 -3.63 -11.42
N LEU A 231 -5.41 -2.79 -11.41
CA LEU A 231 -5.43 -1.53 -12.15
C LEU A 231 -5.66 -1.76 -13.64
N GLU A 232 -5.02 -2.77 -14.21
CA GLU A 232 -5.19 -3.15 -15.62
C GLU A 232 -6.59 -3.69 -15.92
N CYS A 233 -7.14 -4.53 -15.02
CA CYS A 233 -8.54 -4.94 -15.10
C CYS A 233 -9.48 -3.73 -15.20
N LEU A 234 -9.34 -2.80 -14.25
CA LEU A 234 -10.24 -1.66 -14.14
C LEU A 234 -10.09 -0.66 -15.28
N ARG A 235 -8.89 -0.50 -15.85
CA ARG A 235 -8.67 0.30 -17.06
C ARG A 235 -9.46 -0.18 -18.26
N GLN A 236 -9.65 -1.49 -18.40
CA GLN A 236 -10.40 -2.07 -19.50
C GLN A 236 -11.87 -1.62 -19.50
N THR A 237 -12.44 -1.30 -18.34
CA THR A 237 -13.83 -0.80 -18.27
C THR A 237 -14.00 0.54 -18.98
N PHE A 238 -12.97 1.38 -18.99
CA PHE A 238 -12.98 2.65 -19.69
C PHE A 238 -12.66 2.51 -21.19
N SER A 239 -11.75 1.61 -21.56
CA SER A 239 -11.31 1.42 -22.93
C SER A 239 -12.36 0.74 -23.84
N GLN A 240 -13.26 -0.07 -23.27
CA GLN A 240 -14.25 -0.85 -24.04
C GLN A 240 -15.66 -0.25 -23.98
N GLY A 241 -15.85 0.88 -23.38
CA GLY A 241 -17.10 1.62 -23.28
C GLY A 241 -17.04 2.95 -23.94
#